data_8a88884d0a57a60ef1777b664b361e9e
#
_entry.id   8a88884d0a57a60ef1777b664b361e9e
#
_cell.length_a   1.000
_cell.length_b   1.000
_cell.length_c   1.000
_cell.angle_alpha   90.00
_cell.angle_beta   90.00
_cell.angle_gamma   90.00
#
_symmetry.space_group_name_H-M   'P 1'
#
loop_
_entity.id
_entity.type
_entity.pdbx_description
1 polymer ?
#
loop_
_entity_poly.entity_id
_entity_poly.type
_entity_poly.pdbx_seq_one_letter_code
_entity_poly.pdbx_strand_id
1 'polypeptide(L)'
;MAGLFGLFDPTKEGPGISKNAPKKKAFFVFFETFFRNFFKFFSINLIYILLSAPIITHGMAHAGITNVTRNIARDKHSFGLSDFFETIKKNWKQSLAVGIINAVVTALICFATWFYNESYKQTQQTLSFLGLVLSLSVAAMFAMMNFYIYTLMITFDFNLKTLYKNSFKFVFANLWKNLLCGIILLAIYAVYVAIAFMFNDIRVILIELIIAAATLPAFRFLLVQFFTFGSIKKLIIDPYYEQHPDADIEKRRNLGLDVPEDDNFDDMSWE
;
A
#
# COMPACT_ATOMS: atom_id res chain seq x y z
N MET A 1 39.02 -25.51 -28.17
CA MET A 1 37.76 -25.87 -27.54
C MET A 1 37.18 -24.64 -26.83
N ALA A 2 36.54 -23.77 -27.56
CA ALA A 2 35.85 -22.60 -27.01
C ALA A 2 34.35 -22.80 -27.29
N GLY A 3 33.79 -23.73 -26.57
CA GLY A 3 32.40 -24.06 -26.73
C GLY A 3 31.66 -23.82 -25.43
N LEU A 4 30.40 -23.50 -25.49
CA LEU A 4 29.34 -23.43 -24.47
C LEU A 4 29.57 -22.56 -23.22
N PHE A 5 30.78 -22.42 -22.69
CA PHE A 5 31.07 -21.59 -21.50
C PHE A 5 31.19 -20.10 -21.80
N GLY A 6 31.27 -19.67 -23.05
CA GLY A 6 31.30 -18.26 -23.42
C GLY A 6 29.94 -17.54 -23.32
N LEU A 7 28.86 -18.29 -23.10
CA LEU A 7 27.52 -17.73 -22.91
C LEU A 7 27.27 -17.24 -21.45
N PHE A 8 28.13 -17.65 -20.50
CA PHE A 8 28.02 -17.33 -19.08
C PHE A 8 29.33 -16.73 -18.55
N ASP A 9 29.96 -15.83 -19.29
CA ASP A 9 31.12 -15.09 -18.79
C ASP A 9 30.62 -13.96 -17.86
N PRO A 10 30.77 -14.12 -16.53
CA PRO A 10 30.29 -13.11 -15.57
C PRO A 10 31.15 -11.83 -15.59
N THR A 11 32.27 -11.82 -16.34
CA THR A 11 33.14 -10.65 -16.46
C THR A 11 32.82 -9.80 -17.69
N LYS A 12 31.96 -10.27 -18.61
CA LYS A 12 31.46 -9.46 -19.70
C LYS A 12 30.47 -8.43 -19.18
N GLU A 13 30.88 -7.18 -19.23
CA GLU A 13 29.96 -6.07 -19.03
C GLU A 13 28.84 -6.18 -20.07
N GLY A 14 27.59 -6.33 -19.58
CA GLY A 14 26.43 -6.29 -20.45
C GLY A 14 26.28 -4.90 -21.10
N PRO A 15 25.47 -4.77 -22.17
CA PRO A 15 25.29 -3.48 -22.88
C PRO A 15 24.77 -2.34 -22.04
N GLY A 16 24.61 -2.52 -20.73
CA GLY A 16 24.07 -1.51 -19.82
C GLY A 16 22.63 -1.10 -20.17
N ILE A 17 21.95 -0.49 -19.24
CA ILE A 17 20.65 0.14 -19.51
C ILE A 17 20.93 1.53 -20.07
N SER A 18 20.48 1.81 -21.29
CA SER A 18 20.59 3.15 -21.87
C SER A 18 19.96 4.19 -20.93
N LYS A 19 20.71 5.25 -20.58
CA LYS A 19 20.19 6.36 -19.76
C LYS A 19 18.93 7.01 -20.36
N ASN A 20 18.73 6.87 -21.67
CA ASN A 20 17.60 7.39 -22.43
C ASN A 20 16.51 6.35 -22.71
N ALA A 21 16.54 5.18 -22.06
CA ALA A 21 15.49 4.19 -22.25
C ALA A 21 14.13 4.77 -21.82
N PRO A 22 13.06 4.61 -22.61
CA PRO A 22 11.74 5.12 -22.25
C PRO A 22 11.27 4.48 -20.93
N LYS A 23 10.79 5.30 -20.01
CA LYS A 23 10.27 4.82 -18.72
C LYS A 23 9.12 3.84 -18.98
N LYS A 24 9.22 2.65 -18.41
CA LYS A 24 8.14 1.65 -18.46
C LYS A 24 6.85 2.24 -17.88
N LYS A 25 5.70 1.89 -18.48
CA LYS A 25 4.39 2.29 -17.93
C LYS A 25 4.19 1.68 -16.54
N ALA A 26 3.60 2.42 -15.62
CA ALA A 26 3.38 2.02 -14.21
C ALA A 26 2.71 0.64 -14.06
N PHE A 27 1.81 0.28 -14.97
CA PHE A 27 1.17 -1.03 -15.03
C PHE A 27 2.18 -2.17 -15.15
N PHE A 28 3.10 -2.10 -16.09
CA PHE A 28 4.13 -3.14 -16.29
C PHE A 28 5.12 -3.19 -15.13
N VAL A 29 5.50 -2.01 -14.59
CA VAL A 29 6.38 -1.91 -13.42
C VAL A 29 5.73 -2.58 -12.21
N PHE A 30 4.43 -2.38 -12.00
CA PHE A 30 3.70 -3.01 -10.91
C PHE A 30 3.77 -4.54 -10.96
N PHE A 31 3.42 -5.15 -12.10
CA PHE A 31 3.45 -6.61 -12.24
C PHE A 31 4.86 -7.17 -12.18
N GLU A 32 5.85 -6.51 -12.81
CA GLU A 32 7.26 -6.89 -12.71
C GLU A 32 7.72 -6.89 -11.26
N THR A 33 7.38 -5.84 -10.50
CA THR A 33 7.71 -5.72 -9.07
C THR A 33 7.03 -6.79 -8.24
N PHE A 34 5.76 -7.07 -8.51
CA PHE A 34 5.00 -8.10 -7.80
C PHE A 34 5.60 -9.48 -8.02
N PHE A 35 5.81 -9.89 -9.27
CA PHE A 35 6.35 -11.21 -9.58
C PHE A 35 7.80 -11.38 -9.15
N ARG A 36 8.65 -10.35 -9.29
CA ARG A 36 10.03 -10.35 -8.81
C ARG A 36 10.13 -10.60 -7.29
N ASN A 37 9.15 -10.14 -6.52
CA ASN A 37 9.12 -10.29 -5.07
C ASN A 37 8.09 -11.33 -4.58
N PHE A 38 7.60 -12.21 -5.44
CA PHE A 38 6.47 -13.10 -5.14
C PHE A 38 6.68 -13.93 -3.87
N PHE A 39 7.80 -14.63 -3.73
CA PHE A 39 8.09 -15.46 -2.55
C PHE A 39 8.22 -14.63 -1.27
N LYS A 40 8.73 -13.40 -1.37
CA LYS A 40 8.78 -12.47 -0.25
C LYS A 40 7.37 -12.07 0.18
N PHE A 41 6.52 -11.74 -0.77
CA PHE A 41 5.11 -11.41 -0.50
C PHE A 41 4.33 -12.60 0.07
N PHE A 42 4.57 -13.81 -0.43
CA PHE A 42 3.97 -15.02 0.11
C PHE A 42 4.26 -15.18 1.61
N SER A 43 5.53 -15.11 2.00
CA SER A 43 5.96 -15.22 3.40
C SER A 43 5.34 -14.13 4.29
N ILE A 44 5.29 -12.89 3.78
CA ILE A 44 4.71 -11.75 4.51
C ILE A 44 3.20 -11.92 4.66
N ASN A 45 2.51 -12.42 3.64
CA ASN A 45 1.07 -12.64 3.68
C ASN A 45 0.67 -13.65 4.77
N LEU A 46 1.43 -14.74 4.91
CA LEU A 46 1.17 -15.73 5.96
C LEU A 46 1.28 -15.10 7.36
N ILE A 47 2.36 -14.35 7.61
CA ILE A 47 2.56 -13.66 8.89
C ILE A 47 1.51 -12.57 9.11
N TYR A 48 1.18 -11.80 8.05
CA TYR A 48 0.14 -10.79 8.10
C TYR A 48 -1.22 -11.38 8.51
N ILE A 49 -1.65 -12.49 7.91
CA ILE A 49 -2.91 -13.15 8.23
C ILE A 49 -2.91 -13.64 9.67
N LEU A 50 -1.83 -14.31 10.08
CA LEU A 50 -1.70 -14.82 11.46
C LEU A 50 -1.81 -13.69 12.48
N LEU A 51 -1.12 -12.57 12.26
CA LEU A 51 -1.14 -11.42 13.16
C LEU A 51 -2.39 -10.55 13.01
N SER A 52 -3.11 -10.66 11.90
CA SER A 52 -4.36 -9.93 11.67
C SER A 52 -5.58 -10.64 12.23
N ALA A 53 -5.49 -11.93 12.53
CA ALA A 53 -6.61 -12.72 13.07
C ALA A 53 -7.15 -12.15 14.41
N PRO A 54 -6.31 -11.77 15.40
CA PRO A 54 -6.81 -11.02 16.54
C PRO A 54 -7.03 -9.54 16.16
N ILE A 55 -8.19 -8.99 16.47
CA ILE A 55 -8.55 -7.59 16.16
C ILE A 55 -7.51 -6.59 16.72
N ILE A 56 -6.96 -6.90 17.90
CA ILE A 56 -5.99 -6.05 18.58
C ILE A 56 -4.69 -5.88 17.79
N THR A 57 -4.17 -6.97 17.22
CA THR A 57 -2.89 -6.96 16.47
C THR A 57 -3.05 -6.59 15.00
N HIS A 58 -4.28 -6.50 14.50
CA HIS A 58 -4.59 -6.15 13.11
C HIS A 58 -3.94 -4.83 12.65
N GLY A 59 -4.04 -3.77 13.46
CA GLY A 59 -3.41 -2.48 13.16
C GLY A 59 -1.89 -2.55 13.06
N MET A 60 -1.26 -3.36 13.92
CA MET A 60 0.19 -3.57 13.89
C MET A 60 0.61 -4.36 12.64
N ALA A 61 -0.13 -5.41 12.29
CA ALA A 61 0.12 -6.17 11.05
C ALA A 61 -0.02 -5.28 9.80
N HIS A 62 -1.02 -4.38 9.76
CA HIS A 62 -1.17 -3.39 8.70
C HIS A 62 0.04 -2.45 8.58
N ALA A 63 0.58 -1.97 9.70
CA ALA A 63 1.79 -1.13 9.69
C ALA A 63 3.00 -1.89 9.10
N GLY A 64 3.20 -3.15 9.52
CA GLY A 64 4.29 -3.98 9.04
C GLY A 64 4.25 -4.22 7.54
N ILE A 65 3.12 -4.71 7.01
CA ILE A 65 2.95 -4.98 5.57
C ILE A 65 3.04 -3.70 4.74
N THR A 66 2.50 -2.57 5.25
CA THR A 66 2.58 -1.27 4.58
C THR A 66 4.02 -0.84 4.39
N ASN A 67 4.89 -1.00 5.39
CA ASN A 67 6.31 -0.63 5.28
C ASN A 67 7.02 -1.45 4.21
N VAL A 68 6.88 -2.76 4.25
CA VAL A 68 7.52 -3.66 3.29
C VAL A 68 7.07 -3.36 1.85
N THR A 69 5.75 -3.25 1.62
CA THR A 69 5.21 -2.95 0.29
C THR A 69 5.58 -1.56 -0.19
N ARG A 70 5.65 -0.56 0.72
CA ARG A 70 6.13 0.78 0.41
C ARG A 70 7.59 0.77 -0.04
N ASN A 71 8.46 0.05 0.66
CA ASN A 71 9.89 -0.02 0.30
C ASN A 71 10.05 -0.69 -1.07
N ILE A 72 9.39 -1.82 -1.30
CA ILE A 72 9.43 -2.54 -2.58
C ILE A 72 8.84 -1.70 -3.72
N ALA A 73 7.75 -0.97 -3.51
CA ALA A 73 7.16 -0.10 -4.53
C ALA A 73 8.09 1.05 -4.96
N ARG A 74 9.07 1.39 -4.14
CA ARG A 74 10.09 2.43 -4.39
C ARG A 74 11.43 1.86 -4.85
N ASP A 75 11.47 0.59 -5.27
CA ASP A 75 12.70 -0.15 -5.61
C ASP A 75 13.78 -0.11 -4.51
N LYS A 76 13.36 0.09 -3.25
CA LYS A 76 14.27 -0.02 -2.12
C LYS A 76 14.45 -1.46 -1.71
N HIS A 77 15.67 -1.79 -1.29
CA HIS A 77 15.92 -3.09 -0.68
C HIS A 77 15.04 -3.27 0.56
N SER A 78 14.37 -4.41 0.65
CA SER A 78 13.58 -4.79 1.82
C SER A 78 13.93 -6.22 2.24
N PHE A 79 14.23 -6.39 3.52
CA PHE A 79 14.49 -7.70 4.12
C PHE A 79 13.19 -8.46 4.45
N GLY A 80 12.04 -7.95 4.01
CA GLY A 80 10.75 -8.61 4.15
C GLY A 80 10.33 -8.75 5.61
N LEU A 81 10.49 -9.95 6.18
CA LEU A 81 10.04 -10.24 7.55
C LEU A 81 10.76 -9.38 8.61
N SER A 82 12.05 -9.12 8.44
CA SER A 82 12.79 -8.26 9.38
C SER A 82 12.19 -6.85 9.43
N ASP A 83 12.00 -6.23 8.25
CA ASP A 83 11.41 -4.88 8.14
C ASP A 83 9.97 -4.85 8.68
N PHE A 84 9.23 -5.94 8.47
CA PHE A 84 7.86 -6.09 8.95
C PHE A 84 7.82 -6.02 10.49
N PHE A 85 8.62 -6.85 11.18
CA PHE A 85 8.64 -6.89 12.64
C PHE A 85 9.29 -5.65 13.26
N GLU A 86 10.33 -5.10 12.65
CA GLU A 86 10.96 -3.85 13.10
C GLU A 86 9.93 -2.71 13.08
N THR A 87 9.13 -2.61 12.02
CA THR A 87 8.08 -1.60 11.90
C THR A 87 7.02 -1.75 12.99
N ILE A 88 6.58 -2.98 13.26
CA ILE A 88 5.65 -3.26 14.36
C ILE A 88 6.26 -2.81 15.69
N LYS A 89 7.49 -3.22 15.97
CA LYS A 89 8.19 -2.88 17.21
C LYS A 89 8.33 -1.36 17.40
N LYS A 90 8.66 -0.64 16.32
CA LYS A 90 8.84 0.81 16.35
C LYS A 90 7.51 1.55 16.54
N ASN A 91 6.43 1.10 15.92
CA ASN A 91 5.16 1.84 15.84
C ASN A 91 4.02 1.19 16.64
N TRP A 92 4.27 0.23 17.54
CA TRP A 92 3.24 -0.63 18.13
C TRP A 92 2.12 0.15 18.85
N LYS A 93 2.46 1.20 19.63
CA LYS A 93 1.46 1.99 20.36
C LYS A 93 0.51 2.72 19.41
N GLN A 94 1.07 3.37 18.40
CA GLN A 94 0.29 4.15 17.46
C GLN A 94 -0.51 3.25 16.51
N SER A 95 0.08 2.17 16.01
CA SER A 95 -0.61 1.22 15.14
C SER A 95 -1.71 0.45 15.85
N LEU A 96 -1.53 0.14 17.14
CA LEU A 96 -2.58 -0.42 17.99
C LEU A 96 -3.76 0.56 18.11
N ALA A 97 -3.48 1.83 18.47
CA ALA A 97 -4.52 2.85 18.59
C ALA A 97 -5.27 3.06 17.27
N VAL A 98 -4.55 3.18 16.16
CA VAL A 98 -5.14 3.29 14.81
C VAL A 98 -5.98 2.06 14.49
N GLY A 99 -5.49 0.85 14.79
CA GLY A 99 -6.22 -0.39 14.56
C GLY A 99 -7.56 -0.43 15.31
N ILE A 100 -7.56 -0.07 16.60
CA ILE A 100 -8.78 -0.02 17.41
C ILE A 100 -9.74 1.04 16.88
N ILE A 101 -9.28 2.26 16.60
CA ILE A 101 -10.12 3.33 16.04
C ILE A 101 -10.75 2.88 14.72
N ASN A 102 -9.95 2.30 13.81
CA ASN A 102 -10.45 1.81 12.52
C ASN A 102 -11.46 0.68 12.70
N ALA A 103 -11.26 -0.24 13.63
CA ALA A 103 -12.21 -1.31 13.94
C ALA A 103 -13.55 -0.76 14.44
N VAL A 104 -13.51 0.18 15.39
CA VAL A 104 -14.72 0.83 15.91
C VAL A 104 -15.45 1.60 14.82
N VAL A 105 -14.75 2.43 14.05
CA VAL A 105 -15.37 3.19 12.95
C VAL A 105 -15.97 2.27 11.90
N THR A 106 -15.27 1.19 11.52
CA THR A 106 -15.78 0.20 10.58
C THR A 106 -17.05 -0.47 11.13
N ALA A 107 -17.05 -0.88 12.41
CA ALA A 107 -18.22 -1.49 13.04
C ALA A 107 -19.44 -0.54 13.03
N LEU A 108 -19.24 0.74 13.34
CA LEU A 108 -20.30 1.75 13.29
C LEU A 108 -20.83 1.96 11.85
N ILE A 109 -19.96 2.01 10.86
CA ILE A 109 -20.35 2.13 9.44
C ILE A 109 -21.14 0.89 9.00
N CYS A 110 -20.67 -0.32 9.32
CA CYS A 110 -21.37 -1.57 9.00
C CYS A 110 -22.74 -1.62 9.66
N PHE A 111 -22.85 -1.24 10.94
CA PHE A 111 -24.12 -1.17 11.65
C PHE A 111 -25.08 -0.15 11.01
N ALA A 112 -24.61 1.06 10.70
CA ALA A 112 -25.43 2.08 10.04
C ALA A 112 -25.93 1.60 8.67
N THR A 113 -25.05 1.01 7.88
CA THR A 113 -25.41 0.49 6.54
C THR A 113 -26.43 -0.65 6.65
N TRP A 114 -26.24 -1.59 7.57
CA TRP A 114 -27.19 -2.65 7.84
C TRP A 114 -28.54 -2.10 8.30
N PHE A 115 -28.54 -1.20 9.28
CA PHE A 115 -29.76 -0.60 9.83
C PHE A 115 -30.60 0.12 8.75
N TYR A 116 -29.97 1.00 7.98
CA TYR A 116 -30.69 1.73 6.92
C TYR A 116 -31.14 0.83 5.77
N ASN A 117 -30.39 -0.23 5.44
CA ASN A 117 -30.80 -1.21 4.46
C ASN A 117 -32.04 -1.99 4.90
N GLU A 118 -32.08 -2.46 6.16
CA GLU A 118 -33.27 -3.15 6.68
C GLU A 118 -34.47 -2.20 6.84
N SER A 119 -34.24 -0.99 7.32
CA SER A 119 -35.29 0.03 7.41
C SER A 119 -35.87 0.34 6.02
N TYR A 120 -35.05 0.47 4.99
CA TYR A 120 -35.50 0.72 3.63
C TYR A 120 -36.31 -0.46 3.06
N LYS A 121 -35.86 -1.70 3.27
CA LYS A 121 -36.61 -2.89 2.85
C LYS A 121 -38.00 -2.97 3.45
N GLN A 122 -38.14 -2.58 4.73
CA GLN A 122 -39.42 -2.67 5.45
C GLN A 122 -40.36 -1.49 5.15
N THR A 123 -39.82 -0.26 5.06
CA THR A 123 -40.67 0.95 4.99
C THR A 123 -40.75 1.56 3.60
N GLN A 124 -39.81 1.27 2.71
CA GLN A 124 -39.65 1.90 1.40
C GLN A 124 -39.58 3.45 1.46
N GLN A 125 -39.24 4.00 2.64
CA GLN A 125 -39.22 5.44 2.84
C GLN A 125 -37.96 6.08 2.24
N THR A 126 -38.13 7.25 1.63
CA THR A 126 -37.03 8.04 1.05
C THR A 126 -35.96 8.38 2.09
N LEU A 127 -36.34 8.62 3.34
CA LEU A 127 -35.39 8.91 4.42
C LEU A 127 -34.46 7.73 4.72
N SER A 128 -34.97 6.50 4.73
CA SER A 128 -34.18 5.29 4.91
C SER A 128 -33.21 5.06 3.73
N PHE A 129 -33.68 5.33 2.50
CA PHE A 129 -32.83 5.30 1.31
C PHE A 129 -31.70 6.32 1.37
N LEU A 130 -31.99 7.57 1.75
CA LEU A 130 -30.97 8.61 1.91
C LEU A 130 -29.96 8.23 3.01
N GLY A 131 -30.42 7.64 4.11
CA GLY A 131 -29.54 7.12 5.15
C GLY A 131 -28.61 6.01 4.66
N LEU A 132 -29.10 5.10 3.83
CA LEU A 132 -28.32 4.05 3.19
C LEU A 132 -27.26 4.64 2.25
N VAL A 133 -27.63 5.57 1.38
CA VAL A 133 -26.70 6.23 0.45
C VAL A 133 -25.61 6.99 1.24
N LEU A 134 -25.98 7.69 2.29
CA LEU A 134 -25.04 8.42 3.15
C LEU A 134 -24.06 7.46 3.85
N SER A 135 -24.56 6.35 4.42
CA SER A 135 -23.71 5.36 5.08
C SER A 135 -22.72 4.70 4.13
N LEU A 136 -23.13 4.39 2.90
CA LEU A 136 -22.25 3.86 1.85
C LEU A 136 -21.21 4.90 1.39
N SER A 137 -21.60 6.18 1.31
CA SER A 137 -20.68 7.26 0.95
C SER A 137 -19.61 7.45 2.02
N VAL A 138 -19.99 7.39 3.30
CA VAL A 138 -19.05 7.43 4.43
C VAL A 138 -18.14 6.19 4.43
N ALA A 139 -18.67 5.01 4.13
CA ALA A 139 -17.89 3.78 3.98
C ALA A 139 -16.81 3.91 2.89
N ALA A 140 -17.18 4.40 1.71
CA ALA A 140 -16.26 4.62 0.60
C ALA A 140 -15.16 5.65 0.96
N MET A 141 -15.54 6.75 1.59
CA MET A 141 -14.60 7.78 2.05
C MET A 141 -13.63 7.22 3.09
N PHE A 142 -14.12 6.47 4.07
CA PHE A 142 -13.27 5.87 5.10
C PHE A 142 -12.34 4.78 4.53
N ALA A 143 -12.82 3.98 3.57
CA ALA A 143 -11.99 3.03 2.85
C ALA A 143 -10.83 3.73 2.11
N MET A 144 -11.11 4.85 1.42
CA MET A 144 -10.07 5.66 0.76
C MET A 144 -9.11 6.31 1.76
N MET A 145 -9.59 6.75 2.95
CA MET A 145 -8.70 7.23 4.02
C MET A 145 -7.71 6.16 4.47
N ASN A 146 -8.12 4.90 4.55
CA ASN A 146 -7.25 3.79 4.93
C ASN A 146 -6.12 3.52 3.93
N PHE A 147 -6.17 4.01 2.69
CA PHE A 147 -5.04 3.96 1.76
C PHE A 147 -3.86 4.82 2.25
N TYR A 148 -4.13 5.87 3.02
CA TYR A 148 -3.13 6.84 3.47
C TYR A 148 -2.73 6.66 4.94
N ILE A 149 -3.67 6.27 5.81
CA ILE A 149 -3.47 6.26 7.28
C ILE A 149 -2.17 5.55 7.67
N TYR A 150 -1.99 4.29 7.27
CA TYR A 150 -0.81 3.52 7.66
C TYR A 150 0.46 4.01 6.95
N THR A 151 0.37 4.43 5.69
CA THR A 151 1.52 4.97 4.94
C THR A 151 2.03 6.27 5.55
N LEU A 152 1.13 7.18 5.93
CA LEU A 152 1.49 8.42 6.61
C LEU A 152 2.03 8.16 8.02
N MET A 153 1.43 7.23 8.76
CA MET A 153 1.85 6.87 10.12
C MET A 153 3.30 6.36 10.18
N ILE A 154 3.69 5.50 9.23
CA ILE A 154 5.04 4.93 9.21
C ILE A 154 6.08 5.81 8.51
N THR A 155 5.63 6.88 7.85
CA THR A 155 6.52 7.78 7.09
C THR A 155 6.82 9.06 7.87
N PHE A 156 5.85 9.56 8.65
CA PHE A 156 5.92 10.84 9.35
C PHE A 156 5.54 10.68 10.82
N ASP A 157 6.15 11.49 11.68
CA ASP A 157 5.87 11.50 13.12
C ASP A 157 4.59 12.33 13.42
N PHE A 158 3.46 11.93 12.83
CA PHE A 158 2.18 12.58 13.06
C PHE A 158 1.48 12.03 14.30
N ASN A 159 0.87 12.92 15.09
CA ASN A 159 -0.08 12.51 16.12
C ASN A 159 -1.39 11.99 15.46
N LEU A 160 -2.20 11.24 16.20
CA LEU A 160 -3.43 10.62 15.67
C LEU A 160 -4.37 11.62 14.99
N LYS A 161 -4.58 12.79 15.59
CA LYS A 161 -5.46 13.84 15.03
C LYS A 161 -4.97 14.34 13.68
N THR A 162 -3.67 14.64 13.58
CA THR A 162 -3.02 15.10 12.34
C THR A 162 -3.02 14.00 11.28
N LEU A 163 -2.82 12.75 11.68
CA LEU A 163 -2.85 11.58 10.82
C LEU A 163 -4.21 11.43 10.10
N TYR A 164 -5.31 11.39 10.85
CA TYR A 164 -6.65 11.28 10.28
C TYR A 164 -7.04 12.53 9.48
N LYS A 165 -6.70 13.73 9.96
CA LYS A 165 -6.95 14.99 9.24
C LYS A 165 -6.24 15.02 7.88
N ASN A 166 -4.98 14.62 7.82
CA ASN A 166 -4.23 14.57 6.57
C ASN A 166 -4.74 13.46 5.66
N SER A 167 -5.03 12.27 6.18
CA SER A 167 -5.63 11.18 5.40
C SER A 167 -6.94 11.61 4.73
N PHE A 168 -7.79 12.33 5.46
CA PHE A 168 -9.03 12.91 4.92
C PHE A 168 -8.74 13.90 3.78
N LYS A 169 -7.79 14.83 3.95
CA LYS A 169 -7.39 15.77 2.89
C LYS A 169 -6.90 15.06 1.63
N PHE A 170 -6.12 13.96 1.79
CA PHE A 170 -5.62 13.17 0.67
C PHE A 170 -6.72 12.49 -0.13
N VAL A 171 -7.83 12.11 0.50
CA VAL A 171 -9.00 11.55 -0.21
C VAL A 171 -9.50 12.55 -1.24
N PHE A 172 -9.72 13.80 -0.86
CA PHE A 172 -10.24 14.82 -1.77
C PHE A 172 -9.19 15.34 -2.76
N ALA A 173 -7.94 15.52 -2.31
CA ALA A 173 -6.86 15.98 -3.18
C ALA A 173 -6.58 15.02 -4.36
N ASN A 174 -6.90 13.74 -4.20
CA ASN A 174 -6.65 12.70 -5.22
C ASN A 174 -7.87 11.83 -5.47
N LEU A 175 -9.07 12.39 -5.42
CA LEU A 175 -10.34 11.66 -5.45
C LEU A 175 -10.40 10.65 -6.61
N TRP A 176 -10.09 11.07 -7.82
CA TRP A 176 -10.15 10.21 -9.01
C TRP A 176 -9.17 9.02 -8.95
N LYS A 177 -7.96 9.24 -8.46
CA LYS A 177 -6.96 8.19 -8.28
C LYS A 177 -7.40 7.20 -7.20
N ASN A 178 -7.98 7.69 -6.10
CA ASN A 178 -8.49 6.88 -5.01
C ASN A 178 -9.69 6.05 -5.44
N LEU A 179 -10.62 6.64 -6.18
CA LEU A 179 -11.76 5.93 -6.77
C LEU A 179 -11.29 4.84 -7.73
N LEU A 180 -10.35 5.14 -8.63
CA LEU A 180 -9.80 4.15 -9.55
C LEU A 180 -9.13 2.99 -8.80
N CYS A 181 -8.31 3.28 -7.79
CA CYS A 181 -7.70 2.25 -6.94
C CYS A 181 -8.78 1.40 -6.24
N GLY A 182 -9.80 2.03 -5.68
CA GLY A 182 -10.92 1.36 -5.03
C GLY A 182 -11.71 0.46 -6.00
N ILE A 183 -12.00 0.94 -7.21
CA ILE A 183 -12.69 0.17 -8.24
C ILE A 183 -11.87 -1.06 -8.67
N ILE A 184 -10.56 -0.91 -8.86
CA ILE A 184 -9.67 -2.03 -9.20
C ILE A 184 -9.69 -3.07 -8.07
N LEU A 185 -9.58 -2.65 -6.81
CA LEU A 185 -9.66 -3.56 -5.67
C LEU A 185 -11.01 -4.27 -5.58
N LEU A 186 -12.12 -3.53 -5.75
CA LEU A 186 -13.46 -4.12 -5.77
C LEU A 186 -13.62 -5.12 -6.91
N ALA A 187 -13.11 -4.82 -8.11
CA ALA A 187 -13.16 -5.73 -9.24
C ALA A 187 -12.39 -7.04 -8.94
N ILE A 188 -11.22 -6.96 -8.32
CA ILE A 188 -10.43 -8.13 -7.93
C ILE A 188 -11.22 -8.98 -6.92
N TYR A 189 -11.78 -8.37 -5.86
CA TYR A 189 -12.59 -9.12 -4.89
C TYR A 189 -13.85 -9.70 -5.51
N ALA A 190 -14.50 -8.97 -6.44
CA ALA A 190 -15.68 -9.46 -7.17
C ALA A 190 -15.37 -10.71 -8.00
N VAL A 191 -14.18 -10.80 -8.60
CA VAL A 191 -13.75 -12.00 -9.34
C VAL A 191 -13.65 -13.21 -8.40
N TYR A 192 -13.05 -13.09 -7.22
CA TYR A 192 -13.00 -14.16 -6.22
C TYR A 192 -14.40 -14.60 -5.81
N VAL A 193 -15.28 -13.65 -5.48
CA VAL A 193 -16.66 -13.95 -5.10
C VAL A 193 -17.41 -14.64 -6.26
N ALA A 194 -17.21 -14.18 -7.50
CA ALA A 194 -17.85 -14.78 -8.68
C ALA A 194 -17.39 -16.23 -8.90
N ILE A 195 -16.11 -16.53 -8.73
CA ILE A 195 -15.57 -17.90 -8.84
C ILE A 195 -16.20 -18.82 -7.78
N ALA A 196 -16.26 -18.36 -6.51
CA ALA A 196 -16.89 -19.11 -5.44
C ALA A 196 -18.36 -19.45 -5.73
N PHE A 197 -19.13 -18.48 -6.27
CA PHE A 197 -20.54 -18.72 -6.66
C PHE A 197 -20.69 -19.62 -7.90
N MET A 198 -19.77 -19.49 -8.87
CA MET A 198 -19.86 -20.23 -10.13
C MET A 198 -19.62 -21.73 -9.92
N PHE A 199 -18.67 -22.11 -9.10
CA PHE A 199 -18.34 -23.51 -8.86
C PHE A 199 -19.15 -24.15 -7.73
N ASN A 200 -19.56 -23.38 -6.73
CA ASN A 200 -20.32 -23.82 -5.54
C ASN A 200 -19.88 -25.18 -4.94
N ASP A 201 -18.56 -25.48 -5.04
CA ASP A 201 -17.91 -26.67 -4.49
C ASP A 201 -16.97 -26.23 -3.37
N ILE A 202 -17.15 -26.84 -2.18
CA ILE A 202 -16.33 -26.49 -1.00
C ILE A 202 -14.83 -26.67 -1.24
N ARG A 203 -14.41 -27.60 -2.09
CA ARG A 203 -12.99 -27.83 -2.41
C ARG A 203 -12.43 -26.66 -3.21
N VAL A 204 -13.19 -26.16 -4.19
CA VAL A 204 -12.80 -24.99 -4.99
C VAL A 204 -12.73 -23.76 -4.11
N ILE A 205 -13.71 -23.54 -3.24
CA ILE A 205 -13.73 -22.41 -2.29
C ILE A 205 -12.53 -22.48 -1.35
N LEU A 206 -12.17 -23.66 -0.84
CA LEU A 206 -10.99 -23.81 0.04
C LEU A 206 -9.67 -23.51 -0.71
N ILE A 207 -9.51 -24.01 -1.93
CA ILE A 207 -8.33 -23.73 -2.77
C ILE A 207 -8.25 -22.23 -3.07
N GLU A 208 -9.36 -21.62 -3.46
CA GLU A 208 -9.46 -20.19 -3.72
C GLU A 208 -9.09 -19.36 -2.50
N LEU A 209 -9.59 -19.73 -1.31
CA LEU A 209 -9.26 -19.05 -0.05
C LEU A 209 -7.75 -19.13 0.27
N ILE A 210 -7.12 -20.28 0.02
CA ILE A 210 -5.67 -20.44 0.19
C ILE A 210 -4.91 -19.56 -0.77
N ILE A 211 -5.29 -19.52 -2.06
CA ILE A 211 -4.66 -18.66 -3.06
C ILE A 211 -4.86 -17.18 -2.70
N ALA A 212 -6.06 -16.80 -2.32
CA ALA A 212 -6.37 -15.44 -1.89
C ALA A 212 -5.53 -15.03 -0.67
N ALA A 213 -5.45 -15.88 0.33
CA ALA A 213 -4.63 -15.67 1.51
C ALA A 213 -3.14 -15.51 1.17
N ALA A 214 -2.65 -16.32 0.23
CA ALA A 214 -1.24 -16.30 -0.19
C ALA A 214 -0.86 -15.06 -1.02
N THR A 215 -1.82 -14.41 -1.70
CA THR A 215 -1.53 -13.38 -2.71
C THR A 215 -2.16 -12.02 -2.43
N LEU A 216 -3.43 -11.98 -2.03
CA LEU A 216 -4.22 -10.74 -1.98
C LEU A 216 -3.69 -9.66 -1.02
N PRO A 217 -3.26 -9.97 0.22
CA PRO A 217 -2.85 -8.91 1.13
C PRO A 217 -1.71 -8.06 0.56
N ALA A 218 -0.59 -8.68 0.19
CA ALA A 218 0.55 -7.94 -0.36
C ALA A 218 0.22 -7.27 -1.70
N PHE A 219 -0.59 -7.92 -2.55
CA PHE A 219 -1.05 -7.33 -3.81
C PHE A 219 -1.82 -6.03 -3.55
N ARG A 220 -2.81 -6.07 -2.64
CA ARG A 220 -3.60 -4.89 -2.24
C ARG A 220 -2.70 -3.78 -1.71
N PHE A 221 -1.83 -4.10 -0.75
CA PHE A 221 -0.96 -3.08 -0.15
C PHE A 221 0.02 -2.51 -1.16
N LEU A 222 0.61 -3.33 -2.03
CA LEU A 222 1.50 -2.87 -3.10
C LEU A 222 0.76 -1.94 -4.06
N LEU A 223 -0.44 -2.32 -4.51
CA LEU A 223 -1.27 -1.51 -5.40
C LEU A 223 -1.55 -0.14 -4.78
N VAL A 224 -1.97 -0.11 -3.52
CA VAL A 224 -2.20 1.14 -2.78
C VAL A 224 -0.95 2.01 -2.75
N GLN A 225 0.25 1.44 -2.52
CA GLN A 225 1.49 2.22 -2.54
C GLN A 225 1.79 2.84 -3.91
N PHE A 226 1.54 2.11 -5.01
CA PHE A 226 1.71 2.67 -6.36
C PHE A 226 0.77 3.85 -6.64
N PHE A 227 -0.46 3.84 -6.11
CA PHE A 227 -1.41 4.93 -6.28
C PHE A 227 -1.16 6.12 -5.36
N THR A 228 -0.70 5.88 -4.13
CA THR A 228 -0.65 6.91 -3.08
C THR A 228 0.69 7.64 -3.00
N PHE A 229 1.80 6.96 -3.32
CA PHE A 229 3.14 7.52 -3.11
C PHE A 229 3.39 8.82 -3.88
N GLY A 230 3.05 8.87 -5.17
CA GLY A 230 3.22 10.10 -5.98
C GLY A 230 2.46 11.29 -5.43
N SER A 231 1.30 11.04 -4.81
CA SER A 231 0.49 12.08 -4.17
C SER A 231 1.10 12.56 -2.86
N ILE A 232 1.62 11.64 -2.05
CA ILE A 232 2.32 11.98 -0.80
C ILE A 232 3.61 12.76 -1.11
N LYS A 233 4.36 12.33 -2.12
CA LYS A 233 5.55 13.04 -2.58
C LYS A 233 5.20 14.49 -2.94
N LYS A 234 4.27 14.67 -3.87
CA LYS A 234 3.89 16.00 -4.40
C LYS A 234 3.30 16.94 -3.35
N LEU A 235 2.52 16.44 -2.38
CA LEU A 235 1.75 17.29 -1.45
C LEU A 235 2.42 17.51 -0.09
N ILE A 236 3.36 16.65 0.31
CA ILE A 236 4.06 16.79 1.60
C ILE A 236 5.57 16.87 1.41
N ILE A 237 6.15 15.92 0.66
CA ILE A 237 7.60 15.75 0.63
C ILE A 237 8.26 16.85 -0.18
N ASP A 238 7.81 17.07 -1.42
CA ASP A 238 8.40 18.08 -2.30
C ASP A 238 8.27 19.52 -1.71
N PRO A 239 7.09 19.98 -1.22
CA PRO A 239 6.97 21.30 -0.61
C PRO A 239 7.81 21.50 0.66
N TYR A 240 8.02 20.41 1.44
CA TYR A 240 8.88 20.48 2.61
C TYR A 240 10.34 20.74 2.21
N TYR A 241 10.84 20.01 1.20
CA TYR A 241 12.23 20.14 0.78
C TYR A 241 12.48 21.39 -0.09
N GLU A 242 11.47 21.92 -0.77
CA GLU A 242 11.55 23.24 -1.41
C GLU A 242 11.78 24.36 -0.38
N GLN A 243 11.17 24.23 0.81
CA GLN A 243 11.34 25.19 1.91
C GLN A 243 12.61 24.93 2.73
N HIS A 244 13.15 23.71 2.70
CA HIS A 244 14.30 23.29 3.48
C HIS A 244 15.28 22.53 2.58
N PRO A 245 15.98 23.19 1.65
CA PRO A 245 16.83 22.52 0.66
C PRO A 245 17.97 21.72 1.30
N ASP A 246 18.50 22.20 2.42
CA ASP A 246 19.61 21.56 3.15
C ASP A 246 19.16 20.48 4.13
N ALA A 247 17.85 20.26 4.27
CA ALA A 247 17.35 19.27 5.23
C ALA A 247 17.50 17.85 4.74
N ASP A 248 18.01 16.98 5.63
CA ASP A 248 18.01 15.53 5.47
C ASP A 248 18.63 15.03 4.14
N ILE A 249 19.68 15.66 3.61
CA ILE A 249 20.31 15.33 2.32
C ILE A 249 20.56 13.81 2.18
N GLU A 250 21.13 13.19 3.20
CA GLU A 250 21.41 11.75 3.22
C GLU A 250 20.12 10.91 3.16
N LYS A 251 19.07 11.32 3.89
CA LYS A 251 17.77 10.65 3.84
C LYS A 251 17.09 10.86 2.49
N ARG A 252 17.23 12.03 1.86
CA ARG A 252 16.71 12.31 0.51
C ARG A 252 17.37 11.42 -0.52
N ARG A 253 18.68 11.32 -0.50
CA ARG A 253 19.45 10.40 -1.36
C ARG A 253 19.00 8.97 -1.18
N ASN A 254 18.82 8.52 0.06
CA ASN A 254 18.30 7.19 0.38
C ASN A 254 16.84 6.97 -0.05
N LEU A 255 16.05 8.05 -0.19
CA LEU A 255 14.66 7.99 -0.68
C LEU A 255 14.56 8.07 -2.22
N GLY A 256 15.69 8.26 -2.92
CA GLY A 256 15.70 8.51 -4.38
C GLY A 256 14.99 9.80 -4.75
N LEU A 257 15.02 10.80 -3.85
CA LEU A 257 14.50 12.14 -4.10
C LEU A 257 15.61 13.01 -4.70
N ASP A 258 15.24 14.02 -5.48
CA ASP A 258 16.21 14.96 -6.01
C ASP A 258 16.97 15.65 -4.88
N VAL A 259 18.27 15.58 -4.90
CA VAL A 259 19.18 16.23 -3.97
C VAL A 259 19.89 17.32 -4.74
N PRO A 260 20.10 18.52 -4.19
CA PRO A 260 21.00 19.51 -4.80
C PRO A 260 22.33 18.84 -5.12
N GLU A 261 22.82 18.97 -6.33
CA GLU A 261 24.18 18.51 -6.65
C GLU A 261 25.14 19.25 -5.73
N ASP A 262 25.89 18.50 -4.93
CA ASP A 262 27.01 19.08 -4.18
C ASP A 262 28.06 19.50 -5.21
N ASP A 263 28.15 20.81 -5.42
CA ASP A 263 29.19 21.41 -6.29
C ASP A 263 30.63 21.07 -5.86
N ASN A 264 30.77 20.36 -4.72
CA ASN A 264 32.06 20.00 -4.12
C ASN A 264 32.56 18.58 -4.44
N PHE A 265 31.85 17.80 -5.27
CA PHE A 265 32.29 16.42 -5.59
C PHE A 265 33.25 16.33 -6.77
N ASP A 266 33.34 17.39 -7.58
CA ASP A 266 34.26 17.42 -8.75
C ASP A 266 35.71 17.81 -8.40
N ASP A 267 36.00 18.22 -7.18
CA ASP A 267 37.35 18.63 -6.78
C ASP A 267 38.22 17.55 -6.08
N MET A 268 37.72 16.32 -5.95
CA MET A 268 38.56 15.20 -5.56
C MET A 268 39.19 14.55 -6.79
N SER A 269 40.12 15.26 -7.42
CA SER A 269 41.13 14.65 -8.27
C SER A 269 42.00 13.73 -7.40
N TRP A 270 41.95 12.44 -7.66
CA TRP A 270 42.89 11.48 -7.12
C TRP A 270 44.24 11.69 -7.81
N GLU A 271 45.14 12.52 -7.23
CA GLU A 271 46.56 12.50 -7.54
C GLU A 271 47.23 11.36 -6.78
#